data_a6f57e9eabbbbfd0576d2e37be3f65d6
#
_entry.id   a6f57e9eabbbbfd0576d2e37be3f65d6
#
_cell.length_a   1.000
_cell.length_b   1.000
_cell.length_c   1.000
_cell.angle_alpha   90.00
_cell.angle_beta   90.00
_cell.angle_gamma   90.00
#
_symmetry.space_group_name_H-M   'P 1'
#
loop_
_entity.id
_entity.type
_entity.pdbx_description
1 polymer ?
#
loop_
_entity_poly.entity_id
_entity_poly.type
_entity_poly.pdbx_seq_one_letter_code
_entity_poly.pdbx_strand_id
1 'polypeptide(L)'
;MNINNIRKEFPIFDEKIQNNDLVYLDSANSSQKPKVVLDRINDFYSKQFSNVGRSIHYLAVAATNLYENTRTSVQKYINAKDKNEIVFTKGATEALNLVANTLGQAILEPNDEILITELEHHSNYVPWHFLRKSKNIKIKFAEINEDGDIPIENIEKEITDKTKVIAITHLSNVTGAVLPIKEITQLAHSKGIVVVVDGCQGG
;
A
#
# COMPACT_ATOMS: atom_id res chain seq x y z
N MET A 1 22.98 11.40 -6.71
CA MET A 1 21.77 12.14 -7.03
C MET A 1 21.87 13.55 -6.41
N ASN A 2 21.59 14.64 -7.14
CA ASN A 2 21.71 15.99 -6.59
C ASN A 2 20.35 16.40 -5.98
N ILE A 3 20.28 16.43 -4.64
CA ILE A 3 19.07 16.76 -3.87
C ILE A 3 18.50 18.13 -4.26
N ASN A 4 19.33 19.11 -4.54
CA ASN A 4 18.88 20.45 -4.95
C ASN A 4 18.14 20.44 -6.31
N ASN A 5 18.51 19.53 -7.22
CA ASN A 5 17.80 19.39 -8.49
C ASN A 5 16.44 18.72 -8.28
N ILE A 6 16.36 17.70 -7.40
CA ILE A 6 15.08 17.06 -7.06
C ILE A 6 14.14 18.06 -6.40
N ARG A 7 14.64 18.84 -5.44
CA ARG A 7 13.84 19.84 -4.72
C ARG A 7 13.15 20.82 -5.68
N LYS A 8 13.82 21.24 -6.77
CA LYS A 8 13.27 22.14 -7.78
C LYS A 8 12.10 21.58 -8.59
N GLU A 9 11.94 20.25 -8.60
CA GLU A 9 10.79 19.62 -9.25
C GLU A 9 9.48 19.80 -8.47
N PHE A 10 9.55 20.29 -7.22
CA PHE A 10 8.40 20.45 -6.34
C PHE A 10 8.13 21.93 -6.09
N PRO A 11 7.13 22.54 -6.77
CA PRO A 11 6.84 23.97 -6.68
C PRO A 11 6.57 24.48 -5.27
N ILE A 12 6.04 23.63 -4.39
CA ILE A 12 5.74 23.99 -3.00
C ILE A 12 6.99 24.49 -2.23
N PHE A 13 8.18 24.05 -2.63
CA PHE A 13 9.41 24.45 -1.96
C PHE A 13 9.93 25.83 -2.39
N ASP A 14 9.29 26.48 -3.34
CA ASP A 14 9.52 27.90 -3.66
C ASP A 14 8.79 28.83 -2.69
N GLU A 15 7.81 28.30 -1.94
CA GLU A 15 7.03 29.06 -0.96
C GLU A 15 7.84 29.37 0.31
N LYS A 16 7.62 30.55 0.87
CA LYS A 16 8.18 31.00 2.14
C LYS A 16 7.12 30.90 3.24
N ILE A 17 7.46 30.24 4.32
CA ILE A 17 6.64 30.15 5.52
C ILE A 17 7.23 31.05 6.61
N GLN A 18 6.51 32.13 6.96
CA GLN A 18 7.00 33.13 7.95
C GLN A 18 8.41 33.66 7.59
N ASN A 19 8.64 33.94 6.29
CA ASN A 19 9.90 34.40 5.72
C ASN A 19 11.06 33.38 5.74
N ASN A 20 10.82 32.13 6.10
CA ASN A 20 11.79 31.03 6.04
C ASN A 20 11.50 30.07 4.91
N ASP A 21 12.51 29.35 4.46
CA ASP A 21 12.36 28.25 3.51
C ASP A 21 11.51 27.13 4.13
N LEU A 22 10.60 26.58 3.34
CA LEU A 22 9.77 25.44 3.77
C LEU A 22 10.65 24.22 4.05
N VAL A 23 10.58 23.69 5.26
CA VAL A 23 11.06 22.35 5.63
C VAL A 23 9.83 21.46 5.82
N TYR A 24 9.72 20.40 5.01
CA TYR A 24 8.60 19.46 5.05
C TYR A 24 9.09 18.06 5.41
N LEU A 25 8.66 17.53 6.55
CA LEU A 25 9.11 16.25 7.11
C LEU A 25 7.97 15.24 7.32
N ASP A 26 6.80 15.51 6.74
CA ASP A 26 5.59 14.71 6.93
C ASP A 26 5.18 13.91 5.66
N SER A 27 6.16 13.44 4.89
CA SER A 27 5.90 12.67 3.66
C SER A 27 5.23 11.32 3.93
N ALA A 28 5.40 10.77 5.14
CA ALA A 28 4.72 9.55 5.56
C ALA A 28 3.20 9.69 5.59
N ASN A 29 2.70 10.89 5.90
CA ASN A 29 1.26 11.21 5.89
C ASN A 29 0.81 11.73 4.51
N SER A 30 1.55 12.66 3.91
CA SER A 30 1.17 13.29 2.64
C SER A 30 2.39 13.68 1.82
N SER A 31 2.65 13.01 0.70
CA SER A 31 3.74 13.38 -0.21
C SER A 31 3.40 14.63 -1.01
N GLN A 32 4.36 15.55 -1.14
CA GLN A 32 4.25 16.70 -2.03
C GLN A 32 4.24 16.26 -3.50
N LYS A 33 3.69 17.09 -4.38
CA LYS A 33 3.49 16.74 -5.78
C LYS A 33 4.53 17.43 -6.66
N PRO A 34 5.30 16.67 -7.45
CA PRO A 34 6.22 17.28 -8.42
C PRO A 34 5.46 17.95 -9.57
N LYS A 35 6.09 18.95 -10.16
CA LYS A 35 5.51 19.74 -11.27
C LYS A 35 4.98 18.88 -12.41
N VAL A 36 5.68 17.82 -12.78
CA VAL A 36 5.26 16.91 -13.85
C VAL A 36 3.89 16.27 -13.58
N VAL A 37 3.59 15.96 -12.31
CA VAL A 37 2.28 15.40 -11.91
C VAL A 37 1.20 16.47 -11.97
N LEU A 38 1.49 17.68 -11.46
CA LEU A 38 0.55 18.81 -11.51
C LEU A 38 0.20 19.20 -12.95
N ASP A 39 1.21 19.33 -13.81
CA ASP A 39 1.02 19.63 -15.23
C ASP A 39 0.20 18.53 -15.92
N ARG A 40 0.47 17.26 -15.64
CA ARG A 40 -0.28 16.14 -16.21
C ARG A 40 -1.75 16.12 -15.79
N ILE A 41 -2.04 16.42 -14.54
CA ILE A 41 -3.42 16.53 -14.04
C ILE A 41 -4.13 17.69 -14.76
N ASN A 42 -3.50 18.86 -14.84
CA ASN A 42 -4.07 20.01 -15.51
C ASN A 42 -4.34 19.75 -17.01
N ASP A 43 -3.39 19.14 -17.72
CA ASP A 43 -3.56 18.77 -19.13
C ASP A 43 -4.69 17.77 -19.34
N PHE A 44 -4.81 16.77 -18.48
CA PHE A 44 -5.88 15.78 -18.57
C PHE A 44 -7.25 16.43 -18.42
N TYR A 45 -7.46 17.22 -17.36
CA TYR A 45 -8.75 17.86 -17.13
C TYR A 45 -9.09 18.94 -18.16
N SER A 46 -8.08 19.67 -18.65
CA SER A 46 -8.31 20.74 -19.62
C SER A 46 -8.52 20.25 -21.05
N LYS A 47 -7.95 19.10 -21.45
CA LYS A 47 -7.88 18.71 -22.87
C LYS A 47 -8.38 17.30 -23.17
N GLN A 48 -8.41 16.39 -22.20
CA GLN A 48 -8.59 14.95 -22.43
C GLN A 48 -9.66 14.31 -21.55
N PHE A 49 -10.26 15.06 -20.63
CA PHE A 49 -11.18 14.50 -19.63
C PHE A 49 -12.43 13.92 -20.28
N SER A 50 -12.69 12.68 -19.98
CA SER A 50 -13.92 11.96 -20.32
C SER A 50 -14.10 10.73 -19.41
N ASN A 51 -15.25 10.07 -19.51
CA ASN A 51 -15.48 8.81 -18.85
C ASN A 51 -14.55 7.71 -19.40
N VAL A 52 -14.08 6.86 -18.50
CA VAL A 52 -13.37 5.61 -18.83
C VAL A 52 -14.37 4.49 -18.97
N GLY A 53 -14.26 3.66 -20.00
CA GLY A 53 -15.10 2.47 -20.18
C GLY A 53 -15.69 2.30 -21.60
N ARG A 54 -16.96 1.92 -21.69
CA ARG A 54 -17.60 1.41 -22.92
C ARG A 54 -18.09 2.47 -23.90
N SER A 55 -17.70 3.71 -23.78
CA SER A 55 -18.06 4.76 -24.75
C SER A 55 -17.20 4.70 -26.01
N ILE A 56 -17.78 5.07 -27.14
CA ILE A 56 -17.12 4.97 -28.47
C ILE A 56 -16.68 6.32 -29.04
N HIS A 57 -16.99 7.44 -28.39
CA HIS A 57 -16.54 8.75 -28.88
C HIS A 57 -15.05 8.99 -28.54
N TYR A 58 -14.41 9.83 -29.33
CA TYR A 58 -12.97 10.05 -29.31
C TYR A 58 -12.37 10.27 -27.92
N LEU A 59 -12.92 11.19 -27.11
CA LEU A 59 -12.37 11.51 -25.78
C LEU A 59 -12.47 10.32 -24.82
N ALA A 60 -13.56 9.54 -24.85
CA ALA A 60 -13.70 8.38 -23.97
C ALA A 60 -12.73 7.25 -24.35
N VAL A 61 -12.50 7.04 -25.65
CA VAL A 61 -11.49 6.07 -26.13
C VAL A 61 -10.10 6.52 -25.69
N ALA A 62 -9.77 7.81 -25.86
CA ALA A 62 -8.49 8.36 -25.45
C ALA A 62 -8.27 8.24 -23.91
N ALA A 63 -9.27 8.60 -23.10
CA ALA A 63 -9.22 8.48 -21.64
C ALA A 63 -9.08 7.02 -21.20
N THR A 64 -9.81 6.09 -21.85
CA THR A 64 -9.70 4.64 -21.56
C THR A 64 -8.30 4.11 -21.86
N ASN A 65 -7.72 4.50 -23.01
CA ASN A 65 -6.37 4.08 -23.36
C ASN A 65 -5.32 4.62 -22.36
N LEU A 66 -5.45 5.86 -21.91
CA LEU A 66 -4.58 6.44 -20.88
C LEU A 66 -4.68 5.66 -19.56
N TYR A 67 -5.88 5.34 -19.13
CA TYR A 67 -6.13 4.57 -17.91
C TYR A 67 -5.50 3.17 -17.98
N GLU A 68 -5.72 2.44 -19.08
CA GLU A 68 -5.18 1.09 -19.26
C GLU A 68 -3.64 1.10 -19.44
N ASN A 69 -3.09 2.12 -20.12
CA ASN A 69 -1.64 2.29 -20.20
C ASN A 69 -1.02 2.56 -18.82
N THR A 70 -1.68 3.34 -17.97
CA THR A 70 -1.25 3.56 -16.59
C THR A 70 -1.25 2.24 -15.80
N ARG A 71 -2.31 1.43 -15.95
CA ARG A 71 -2.38 0.09 -15.34
C ARG A 71 -1.20 -0.79 -15.75
N THR A 72 -0.87 -0.79 -17.04
CA THR A 72 0.29 -1.53 -17.58
C THR A 72 1.62 -1.00 -17.03
N SER A 73 1.74 0.32 -16.86
CA SER A 73 2.94 0.93 -16.27
C SER A 73 3.12 0.52 -14.81
N VAL A 74 2.04 0.56 -14.03
CA VAL A 74 2.06 0.09 -12.62
C VAL A 74 2.39 -1.40 -12.55
N GLN A 75 1.76 -2.23 -13.39
CA GLN A 75 2.04 -3.67 -13.47
C GLN A 75 3.53 -3.93 -13.65
N LYS A 76 4.19 -3.21 -14.59
CA LYS A 76 5.63 -3.35 -14.83
C LYS A 76 6.47 -2.86 -13.65
N TYR A 77 6.07 -1.73 -13.05
CA TYR A 77 6.79 -1.13 -11.93
C TYR A 77 6.86 -2.04 -10.71
N ILE A 78 5.73 -2.67 -10.34
CA ILE A 78 5.68 -3.61 -9.20
C ILE A 78 6.00 -5.05 -9.60
N ASN A 79 6.38 -5.30 -10.86
CA ASN A 79 6.69 -6.64 -11.40
C ASN A 79 5.54 -7.65 -11.24
N ALA A 80 4.29 -7.18 -11.34
CA ALA A 80 3.14 -8.08 -11.35
C ALA A 80 3.10 -8.89 -12.66
N LYS A 81 2.57 -10.11 -12.60
CA LYS A 81 2.55 -11.03 -13.74
C LYS A 81 1.59 -10.57 -14.84
N ASP A 82 0.44 -10.03 -14.46
CA ASP A 82 -0.60 -9.59 -15.37
C ASP A 82 -1.16 -8.24 -14.95
N LYS A 83 -1.58 -7.39 -15.91
CA LYS A 83 -2.20 -6.09 -15.63
C LYS A 83 -3.52 -6.20 -14.88
N ASN A 84 -4.21 -7.34 -14.99
CA ASN A 84 -5.47 -7.58 -14.28
C ASN A 84 -5.27 -7.80 -12.77
N GLU A 85 -4.02 -7.99 -12.31
CA GLU A 85 -3.67 -8.01 -10.90
C GLU A 85 -3.64 -6.58 -10.30
N ILE A 86 -3.70 -5.54 -11.13
CA ILE A 86 -3.68 -4.14 -10.69
C ILE A 86 -5.11 -3.64 -10.49
N VAL A 87 -5.44 -3.29 -9.25
CA VAL A 87 -6.72 -2.69 -8.88
C VAL A 87 -6.46 -1.28 -8.32
N PHE A 88 -6.98 -0.26 -8.99
CA PHE A 88 -6.88 1.12 -8.50
C PHE A 88 -7.95 1.39 -7.43
N THR A 89 -7.51 1.95 -6.32
CA THR A 89 -8.33 2.37 -5.19
C THR A 89 -8.04 3.83 -4.84
N LYS A 90 -8.80 4.40 -3.92
CA LYS A 90 -8.57 5.78 -3.44
C LYS A 90 -7.34 5.92 -2.54
N GLY A 91 -6.79 4.79 -2.07
CA GLY A 91 -5.62 4.73 -1.21
C GLY A 91 -5.51 3.39 -0.50
N ALA A 92 -4.43 3.18 0.27
CA ALA A 92 -4.15 1.94 0.96
C ALA A 92 -5.29 1.50 1.91
N THR A 93 -5.95 2.43 2.57
CA THR A 93 -7.09 2.11 3.45
C THR A 93 -8.21 1.40 2.69
N GLU A 94 -8.59 1.88 1.49
CA GLU A 94 -9.60 1.20 0.67
C GLU A 94 -9.10 -0.15 0.16
N ALA A 95 -7.83 -0.23 -0.27
CA ALA A 95 -7.22 -1.46 -0.76
C ALA A 95 -7.21 -2.56 0.31
N LEU A 96 -6.76 -2.25 1.52
CA LEU A 96 -6.70 -3.20 2.63
C LEU A 96 -8.10 -3.64 3.11
N ASN A 97 -9.07 -2.70 3.13
CA ASN A 97 -10.47 -3.07 3.37
C ASN A 97 -11.03 -3.98 2.27
N LEU A 98 -10.70 -3.72 0.99
CA LEU A 98 -11.10 -4.57 -0.13
C LEU A 98 -10.51 -5.99 0.05
N VAL A 99 -9.22 -6.11 0.33
CA VAL A 99 -8.56 -7.40 0.57
C VAL A 99 -9.19 -8.15 1.73
N ALA A 100 -9.39 -7.50 2.88
CA ALA A 100 -10.02 -8.14 4.04
C ALA A 100 -11.45 -8.61 3.73
N ASN A 101 -12.25 -7.79 3.04
CA ASN A 101 -13.64 -8.11 2.73
C ASN A 101 -13.83 -9.06 1.52
N THR A 102 -12.79 -9.33 0.75
CA THR A 102 -12.85 -10.30 -0.36
C THR A 102 -12.01 -11.53 -0.05
N LEU A 103 -10.69 -11.43 -0.08
CA LEU A 103 -9.78 -12.54 0.22
C LEU A 103 -10.02 -13.11 1.63
N GLY A 104 -10.06 -12.24 2.64
CA GLY A 104 -10.31 -12.66 4.03
C GLY A 104 -11.64 -13.37 4.19
N GLN A 105 -12.71 -12.88 3.55
CA GLN A 105 -14.00 -13.57 3.55
C GLN A 105 -13.96 -14.93 2.84
N ALA A 106 -13.17 -15.05 1.78
CA ALA A 106 -13.12 -16.25 0.96
C ALA A 106 -12.32 -17.40 1.59
N ILE A 107 -11.21 -17.08 2.30
CA ILE A 107 -10.26 -18.11 2.76
C ILE A 107 -10.28 -18.39 4.25
N LEU A 108 -10.81 -17.48 5.08
CA LEU A 108 -10.80 -17.64 6.54
C LEU A 108 -12.03 -18.37 7.04
N GLU A 109 -11.79 -19.33 7.92
CA GLU A 109 -12.82 -20.12 8.61
C GLU A 109 -12.81 -19.83 10.13
N PRO A 110 -13.87 -20.17 10.88
CA PRO A 110 -13.88 -19.98 12.32
C PRO A 110 -12.69 -20.66 13.03
N ASN A 111 -12.05 -19.93 13.94
CA ASN A 111 -10.82 -20.26 14.67
C ASN A 111 -9.52 -20.20 13.85
N ASP A 112 -9.55 -19.82 12.58
CA ASP A 112 -8.33 -19.46 11.85
C ASP A 112 -7.66 -18.22 12.45
N GLU A 113 -6.38 -18.06 12.17
CA GLU A 113 -5.56 -16.99 12.72
C GLU A 113 -5.03 -16.08 11.61
N ILE A 114 -5.05 -14.79 11.88
CA ILE A 114 -4.32 -13.77 11.12
C ILE A 114 -3.18 -13.29 12.02
N LEU A 115 -1.97 -13.28 11.49
CA LEU A 115 -0.81 -12.70 12.14
C LEU A 115 -0.55 -11.32 11.56
N ILE A 116 -0.45 -10.33 12.43
CA ILE A 116 -0.05 -8.96 12.13
C ILE A 116 1.10 -8.55 13.03
N THR A 117 1.69 -7.36 12.80
CA THR A 117 2.72 -6.84 13.71
C THR A 117 2.18 -5.69 14.57
N GLU A 118 2.92 -5.35 15.62
CA GLU A 118 2.61 -4.17 16.43
C GLU A 118 2.92 -2.84 15.70
N LEU A 119 3.62 -2.89 14.55
CA LEU A 119 3.95 -1.72 13.73
C LEU A 119 2.85 -1.36 12.70
N GLU A 120 1.74 -2.10 12.66
CA GLU A 120 0.72 -1.89 11.64
C GLU A 120 0.00 -0.55 11.78
N HIS A 121 -0.16 0.14 10.65
CA HIS A 121 -1.11 1.24 10.55
C HIS A 121 -2.54 0.73 10.75
N HIS A 122 -3.42 1.55 11.33
CA HIS A 122 -4.83 1.18 11.55
C HIS A 122 -5.53 0.64 10.31
N SER A 123 -5.15 1.09 9.11
CA SER A 123 -5.70 0.59 7.84
C SER A 123 -5.45 -0.90 7.63
N ASN A 124 -4.34 -1.44 8.16
CA ASN A 124 -3.99 -2.86 8.08
C ASN A 124 -4.34 -3.65 9.36
N TYR A 125 -4.91 -3.02 10.36
CA TYR A 125 -5.39 -3.69 11.57
C TYR A 125 -6.92 -3.76 11.65
N VAL A 126 -7.59 -2.62 11.48
CA VAL A 126 -9.04 -2.49 11.74
C VAL A 126 -9.90 -3.39 10.85
N PRO A 127 -9.63 -3.56 9.54
CA PRO A 127 -10.43 -4.46 8.70
C PRO A 127 -10.43 -5.91 9.19
N TRP A 128 -9.28 -6.40 9.64
CA TRP A 128 -9.14 -7.74 10.21
C TRP A 128 -9.87 -7.87 11.54
N HIS A 129 -9.88 -6.79 12.35
CA HIS A 129 -10.65 -6.76 13.59
C HIS A 129 -12.17 -6.90 13.38
N PHE A 130 -12.70 -6.33 12.29
CA PHE A 130 -14.10 -6.54 11.91
C PHE A 130 -14.35 -8.01 11.50
N LEU A 131 -13.44 -8.61 10.74
CA LEU A 131 -13.53 -10.03 10.39
C LEU A 131 -13.46 -10.93 11.63
N ARG A 132 -12.67 -10.58 12.62
CA ARG A 132 -12.62 -11.32 13.91
C ARG A 132 -14.01 -11.47 14.52
N LYS A 133 -14.82 -10.42 14.48
CA LYS A 133 -16.17 -10.44 15.04
C LYS A 133 -17.14 -11.26 14.18
N SER A 134 -17.08 -11.11 12.86
CA SER A 134 -18.05 -11.72 11.94
C SER A 134 -17.77 -13.19 11.64
N LYS A 135 -16.50 -13.61 11.63
CA LYS A 135 -16.07 -14.96 11.28
C LYS A 135 -15.53 -15.77 12.46
N ASN A 136 -15.46 -15.19 13.66
CA ASN A 136 -14.88 -15.85 14.85
C ASN A 136 -13.43 -16.31 14.63
N ILE A 137 -12.62 -15.51 13.93
CA ILE A 137 -11.19 -15.73 13.75
C ILE A 137 -10.39 -15.08 14.89
N LYS A 138 -9.11 -15.37 14.97
CA LYS A 138 -8.19 -14.78 15.94
C LYS A 138 -7.19 -13.87 15.24
N ILE A 139 -6.79 -12.80 15.93
CA ILE A 139 -5.67 -11.95 15.51
C ILE A 139 -4.53 -12.18 16.50
N LYS A 140 -3.36 -12.50 15.97
CA LYS A 140 -2.10 -12.62 16.70
C LYS A 140 -1.18 -11.48 16.33
N PHE A 141 -0.29 -11.12 17.22
CA PHE A 141 0.65 -10.03 17.06
C PHE A 141 2.08 -10.54 17.17
N ALA A 142 2.92 -10.19 16.18
CA ALA A 142 4.36 -10.30 16.34
C ALA A 142 4.85 -9.01 17.01
N GLU A 143 5.49 -9.19 18.17
CA GLU A 143 5.95 -8.11 19.03
C GLU A 143 7.20 -7.42 18.47
N ILE A 144 7.33 -6.12 18.71
CA ILE A 144 8.56 -5.36 18.46
C ILE A 144 9.64 -5.75 19.47
N ASN A 145 10.89 -5.60 19.07
CA ASN A 145 12.03 -5.69 19.98
C ASN A 145 12.33 -4.33 20.65
N GLU A 146 13.35 -4.29 21.51
CA GLU A 146 13.79 -3.05 22.20
C GLU A 146 14.26 -1.96 21.24
N ASP A 147 14.72 -2.31 20.02
CA ASP A 147 15.16 -1.38 18.99
C ASP A 147 13.99 -0.83 18.14
N GLY A 148 12.77 -1.33 18.34
CA GLY A 148 11.57 -0.92 17.60
C GLY A 148 11.42 -1.63 16.25
N ASP A 149 12.14 -2.73 16.00
CA ASP A 149 12.07 -3.59 14.83
C ASP A 149 11.25 -4.86 15.09
N ILE A 150 10.88 -5.57 14.02
CA ILE A 150 10.24 -6.90 14.08
C ILE A 150 11.22 -7.95 13.52
N PRO A 151 11.99 -8.65 14.35
CA PRO A 151 12.79 -9.79 13.91
C PRO A 151 11.92 -10.89 13.31
N ILE A 152 12.43 -11.59 12.30
CA ILE A 152 11.69 -12.69 11.65
C ILE A 152 11.32 -13.79 12.64
N GLU A 153 12.14 -14.01 13.63
CA GLU A 153 11.91 -14.98 14.71
C GLU A 153 10.64 -14.66 15.52
N ASN A 154 10.33 -13.38 15.71
CA ASN A 154 9.09 -12.95 16.38
C ASN A 154 7.85 -13.27 15.53
N ILE A 155 7.98 -13.20 14.19
CA ILE A 155 6.92 -13.63 13.28
C ILE A 155 6.80 -15.16 13.29
N GLU A 156 7.92 -15.88 13.16
CA GLU A 156 7.92 -17.32 13.10
C GLU A 156 7.35 -17.97 14.39
N LYS A 157 7.69 -17.44 15.55
CA LYS A 157 7.19 -17.86 16.86
C LYS A 157 5.66 -17.81 16.96
N GLU A 158 5.02 -16.85 16.29
CA GLU A 158 3.57 -16.66 16.35
C GLU A 158 2.81 -17.47 15.29
N ILE A 159 3.48 -18.07 14.32
CA ILE A 159 2.85 -18.92 13.30
C ILE A 159 2.42 -20.24 13.90
N THR A 160 1.17 -20.64 13.65
CA THR A 160 0.61 -21.95 14.01
C THR A 160 -0.03 -22.62 12.78
N ASP A 161 -0.51 -23.86 12.92
CA ASP A 161 -1.25 -24.57 11.87
C ASP A 161 -2.56 -23.88 11.47
N LYS A 162 -3.04 -22.94 12.31
CA LYS A 162 -4.25 -22.16 12.09
C LYS A 162 -3.97 -20.81 11.42
N THR A 163 -2.73 -20.40 11.31
CA THR A 163 -2.36 -19.16 10.63
C THR A 163 -2.62 -19.29 9.14
N LYS A 164 -3.51 -18.45 8.58
CA LYS A 164 -3.88 -18.45 7.16
C LYS A 164 -3.42 -17.20 6.42
N VAL A 165 -3.29 -16.10 7.15
CA VAL A 165 -2.87 -14.81 6.60
C VAL A 165 -1.80 -14.19 7.51
N ILE A 166 -0.77 -13.64 6.91
CA ILE A 166 0.15 -12.69 7.53
C ILE A 166 -0.08 -11.35 6.85
N ALA A 167 -0.52 -10.32 7.60
CA ALA A 167 -0.77 -8.98 7.07
C ALA A 167 0.19 -8.00 7.74
N ILE A 168 1.17 -7.50 6.99
CA ILE A 168 2.32 -6.76 7.53
C ILE A 168 2.66 -5.52 6.73
N THR A 169 3.17 -4.50 7.41
CA THR A 169 3.75 -3.32 6.77
C THR A 169 5.14 -3.65 6.20
N HIS A 170 5.46 -3.04 5.03
CA HIS A 170 6.82 -3.09 4.50
C HIS A 170 7.75 -2.11 5.22
N LEU A 171 7.28 -0.89 5.41
CA LEU A 171 8.00 0.20 6.06
C LEU A 171 7.05 0.91 7.03
N SER A 172 7.41 0.94 8.31
CA SER A 172 6.57 1.59 9.32
C SER A 172 6.52 3.12 9.11
N ASN A 173 5.31 3.66 9.08
CA ASN A 173 5.09 5.11 9.03
C ASN A 173 5.44 5.83 10.34
N VAL A 174 5.68 5.11 11.43
CA VAL A 174 5.96 5.65 12.77
C VAL A 174 7.45 5.55 13.08
N THR A 175 8.00 4.34 13.05
CA THR A 175 9.40 4.09 13.45
C THR A 175 10.38 4.18 12.30
N GLY A 176 9.92 3.99 11.04
CA GLY A 176 10.78 3.85 9.88
C GLY A 176 11.44 2.47 9.75
N ALA A 177 11.07 1.52 10.61
CA ALA A 177 11.55 0.14 10.52
C ALA A 177 11.14 -0.50 9.19
N VAL A 178 12.08 -1.20 8.54
CA VAL A 178 11.89 -1.88 7.26
C VAL A 178 11.86 -3.38 7.51
N LEU A 179 10.72 -4.02 7.26
CA LEU A 179 10.57 -5.46 7.46
C LEU A 179 11.18 -6.25 6.29
N PRO A 180 11.80 -7.41 6.54
CA PRO A 180 12.38 -8.28 5.52
C PRO A 180 11.27 -9.08 4.79
N ILE A 181 10.48 -8.38 3.96
CA ILE A 181 9.27 -8.92 3.31
C ILE A 181 9.54 -10.18 2.50
N LYS A 182 10.70 -10.25 1.83
CA LYS A 182 11.06 -11.41 1.01
C LYS A 182 11.19 -12.67 1.87
N GLU A 183 11.94 -12.58 2.95
CA GLU A 183 12.20 -13.68 3.88
C GLU A 183 10.91 -14.11 4.59
N ILE A 184 10.11 -13.14 5.05
CA ILE A 184 8.80 -13.39 5.66
C ILE A 184 7.86 -14.09 4.67
N THR A 185 7.83 -13.64 3.41
CA THR A 185 7.01 -14.25 2.36
C THR A 185 7.44 -15.67 2.06
N GLN A 186 8.74 -15.94 1.99
CA GLN A 186 9.27 -17.30 1.79
C GLN A 186 8.88 -18.24 2.93
N LEU A 187 9.01 -17.79 4.18
CA LEU A 187 8.59 -18.53 5.37
C LEU A 187 7.08 -18.83 5.32
N ALA A 188 6.25 -17.81 5.07
CA ALA A 188 4.81 -17.94 5.00
C ALA A 188 4.37 -18.92 3.91
N HIS A 189 4.89 -18.76 2.68
CA HIS A 189 4.55 -19.61 1.54
C HIS A 189 4.99 -21.07 1.75
N SER A 190 6.11 -21.32 2.45
CA SER A 190 6.53 -22.70 2.80
C SER A 190 5.51 -23.41 3.69
N LYS A 191 4.64 -22.66 4.38
CA LYS A 191 3.59 -23.16 5.26
C LYS A 191 2.18 -22.99 4.65
N GLY A 192 2.06 -22.58 3.38
CA GLY A 192 0.78 -22.35 2.70
C GLY A 192 0.01 -21.12 3.20
N ILE A 193 0.68 -20.15 3.82
CA ILE A 193 0.10 -18.93 4.38
C ILE A 193 0.13 -17.81 3.34
N VAL A 194 -0.97 -17.09 3.18
CA VAL A 194 -1.06 -15.92 2.30
C VAL A 194 -0.44 -14.70 2.99
N VAL A 195 0.34 -13.91 2.24
CA VAL A 195 0.93 -12.66 2.75
C VAL A 195 0.26 -11.46 2.10
N VAL A 196 -0.19 -10.53 2.93
CA VAL A 196 -0.72 -9.22 2.55
C VAL A 196 0.26 -8.16 3.01
N VAL A 197 0.83 -7.40 2.09
CA VAL A 197 1.83 -6.37 2.38
C VAL A 197 1.21 -4.99 2.27
N ASP A 198 1.22 -4.23 3.36
CA ASP A 198 1.00 -2.78 3.30
C ASP A 198 2.29 -2.09 2.86
N GLY A 199 2.36 -1.76 1.58
CA GLY A 199 3.48 -1.08 0.95
C GLY A 199 3.34 0.44 0.90
N CYS A 200 2.47 1.05 1.70
CA CYS A 200 2.11 2.47 1.62
C CYS A 200 3.34 3.40 1.66
N GLN A 201 4.34 3.04 2.46
CA GLN A 201 5.60 3.79 2.60
C GLN A 201 6.76 3.19 1.80
N GLY A 202 6.58 2.00 1.22
CA GLY A 202 7.65 1.21 0.62
C GLY A 202 7.74 1.29 -0.92
N GLY A 203 7.01 2.22 -1.56
CA GLY A 203 6.94 2.38 -3.03
C GLY A 203 8.01 3.27 -3.63
#